data_e0c4f00bafc5a3347d20da82c8f6db22
#
_entry.id   e0c4f00bafc5a3347d20da82c8f6db22
#
_cell.length_a   1.000
_cell.length_b   1.000
_cell.length_c   1.000
_cell.angle_alpha   90.00
_cell.angle_beta   90.00
_cell.angle_gamma   90.00
#
_symmetry.space_group_name_H-M   'P 1'
#
loop_
_entity.id
_entity.type
_entity.pdbx_description
1 polymer ?
#
loop_
_entity_poly.entity_id
_entity_poly.type
_entity_poly.pdbx_seq_one_letter_code
_entity_poly.pdbx_strand_id
1 'polypeptide(L)'
;MNYSIRELKRDENKILDTFLYEAIFIPEGVPVPSKDIINKPDLQVYVKDFGENKGDLCLVAQVADEIVGAVLVRIMNDYGHIDNETPSFAISLLKEYRNYGIGTELMKQMLMKLKLEGYKQASLAVQKMNYAVRMYRKVGFEIVDENDEEYIMICKL
;
A
#
# COMPACT_ATOMS: atom_id res chain seq x y z
N MET A 1 3.34 -1.77 -21.88
CA MET A 1 3.28 -2.99 -21.07
C MET A 1 1.82 -3.35 -20.81
N ASN A 2 1.45 -4.58 -21.08
CA ASN A 2 0.07 -5.04 -20.86
C ASN A 2 -0.07 -5.63 -19.45
N TYR A 3 -0.91 -5.01 -18.66
CA TYR A 3 -1.25 -5.52 -17.33
C TYR A 3 -2.74 -5.32 -17.06
N SER A 4 -3.26 -6.06 -16.11
CA SER A 4 -4.63 -5.91 -15.62
C SER A 4 -4.62 -5.68 -14.12
N ILE A 5 -5.67 -5.04 -13.62
CA ILE A 5 -5.87 -4.83 -12.19
C ILE A 5 -7.16 -5.53 -11.80
N ARG A 6 -7.10 -6.30 -10.73
CA ARG A 6 -8.24 -7.06 -10.20
C ARG A 6 -8.16 -7.18 -8.69
N GLU A 7 -9.24 -7.61 -8.09
CA GLU A 7 -9.23 -7.90 -6.65
C GLU A 7 -8.39 -9.14 -6.34
N LEU A 8 -7.73 -9.12 -5.18
CA LEU A 8 -7.04 -10.29 -4.65
C LEU A 8 -8.06 -11.37 -4.32
N LYS A 9 -7.77 -12.62 -4.71
CA LYS A 9 -8.58 -13.77 -4.34
C LYS A 9 -8.16 -14.28 -2.96
N ARG A 10 -9.10 -14.88 -2.22
CA ARG A 10 -8.84 -15.35 -0.86
C ARG A 10 -7.71 -16.38 -0.78
N ASP A 11 -7.61 -17.25 -1.75
CA ASP A 11 -6.57 -18.27 -1.81
C ASP A 11 -5.19 -17.73 -2.23
N GLU A 12 -5.12 -16.42 -2.56
CA GLU A 12 -3.88 -15.75 -2.94
C GLU A 12 -3.24 -14.96 -1.79
N ASN A 13 -3.78 -15.02 -0.59
CA ASN A 13 -3.33 -14.17 0.53
C ASN A 13 -1.83 -14.31 0.84
N LYS A 14 -1.21 -15.42 0.53
CA LYS A 14 0.24 -15.61 0.74
C LYS A 14 1.08 -14.61 -0.04
N ILE A 15 0.59 -14.10 -1.16
CA ILE A 15 1.31 -13.14 -1.98
C ILE A 15 1.52 -11.82 -1.22
N LEU A 16 0.69 -11.53 -0.22
CA LEU A 16 0.81 -10.32 0.58
C LEU A 16 2.12 -10.26 1.36
N ASP A 17 2.68 -11.39 1.76
CA ASP A 17 3.99 -11.41 2.43
C ASP A 17 5.08 -10.89 1.49
N THR A 18 5.04 -11.28 0.22
CA THR A 18 5.98 -10.80 -0.79
C THR A 18 5.87 -9.28 -0.93
N PHE A 19 4.66 -8.75 -1.06
CA PHE A 19 4.46 -7.32 -1.26
C PHE A 19 4.65 -6.51 0.01
N LEU A 20 4.45 -7.10 1.18
CA LEU A 20 4.82 -6.48 2.45
C LEU A 20 6.33 -6.25 2.51
N TYR A 21 7.12 -7.24 2.13
CA TYR A 21 8.57 -7.11 2.06
C TYR A 21 8.99 -6.06 1.03
N GLU A 22 8.39 -6.10 -0.16
CA GLU A 22 8.71 -5.14 -1.23
C GLU A 22 8.30 -3.71 -0.88
N ALA A 23 7.37 -3.52 0.06
CA ALA A 23 6.93 -2.20 0.50
C ALA A 23 7.94 -1.52 1.44
N ILE A 24 8.90 -2.26 2.00
CA ILE A 24 9.88 -1.69 2.92
C ILE A 24 10.80 -0.75 2.13
N PHE A 25 10.81 0.52 2.52
CA PHE A 25 11.71 1.49 1.94
C PHE A 25 13.13 1.28 2.50
N ILE A 26 14.12 1.10 1.62
CA ILE A 26 15.50 0.91 1.99
C ILE A 26 16.27 2.13 1.50
N PRO A 27 16.77 3.01 2.42
CA PRO A 27 17.57 4.16 2.04
C PRO A 27 18.85 3.72 1.34
N GLU A 28 19.37 4.59 0.46
CA GLU A 28 20.63 4.34 -0.22
C GLU A 28 21.75 4.07 0.79
N GLY A 29 22.55 3.03 0.53
CA GLY A 29 23.66 2.65 1.40
C GLY A 29 23.28 1.79 2.59
N VAL A 30 21.99 1.52 2.81
CA VAL A 30 21.51 0.65 3.89
C VAL A 30 21.39 -0.78 3.37
N PRO A 31 21.90 -1.77 4.12
CA PRO A 31 21.77 -3.18 3.69
C PRO A 31 20.31 -3.61 3.58
N VAL A 32 20.02 -4.46 2.59
CA VAL A 32 18.72 -5.05 2.40
C VAL A 32 18.42 -5.96 3.61
N PRO A 33 17.28 -5.79 4.31
CA PRO A 33 16.96 -6.63 5.45
C PRO A 33 16.65 -8.07 5.03
N SER A 34 16.80 -8.99 5.97
CA SER A 34 16.35 -10.37 5.79
C SER A 34 14.83 -10.40 5.59
N LYS A 35 14.36 -11.39 4.83
CA LYS A 35 12.92 -11.58 4.61
C LYS A 35 12.14 -11.84 5.90
N ASP A 36 12.79 -12.31 6.95
CA ASP A 36 12.17 -12.54 8.26
C ASP A 36 11.68 -11.24 8.93
N ILE A 37 12.12 -10.09 8.45
CA ILE A 37 11.70 -8.80 9.01
C ILE A 37 10.18 -8.62 8.98
N ILE A 38 9.51 -9.23 7.99
CA ILE A 38 8.05 -9.12 7.86
C ILE A 38 7.29 -9.75 9.03
N ASN A 39 7.95 -10.61 9.82
CA ASN A 39 7.32 -11.25 10.97
C ASN A 39 7.19 -10.32 12.19
N LYS A 40 7.77 -9.12 12.14
CA LYS A 40 7.61 -8.15 13.22
C LYS A 40 6.16 -7.69 13.32
N PRO A 41 5.63 -7.50 14.55
CA PRO A 41 4.23 -7.12 14.75
C PRO A 41 3.82 -5.83 14.04
N ASP A 42 4.70 -4.83 13.98
CA ASP A 42 4.43 -3.56 13.31
C ASP A 42 4.33 -3.68 11.79
N LEU A 43 4.85 -4.76 11.21
CA LEU A 43 4.67 -5.08 9.79
C LEU A 43 3.51 -6.05 9.58
N GLN A 44 3.34 -7.04 10.46
CA GLN A 44 2.24 -8.00 10.34
C GLN A 44 0.86 -7.35 10.44
N VAL A 45 0.76 -6.18 11.09
CA VAL A 45 -0.52 -5.45 11.20
C VAL A 45 -1.16 -5.19 9.82
N TYR A 46 -0.36 -5.09 8.76
CA TYR A 46 -0.86 -4.84 7.41
C TYR A 46 -1.52 -6.06 6.78
N VAL A 47 -1.10 -7.26 7.12
CA VAL A 47 -1.46 -8.48 6.36
C VAL A 47 -2.06 -9.60 7.19
N LYS A 48 -1.91 -9.58 8.51
CA LYS A 48 -2.41 -10.66 9.38
C LYS A 48 -3.91 -10.81 9.23
N ASP A 49 -4.36 -12.03 8.93
CA ASP A 49 -5.76 -12.38 8.77
C ASP A 49 -6.47 -11.46 7.76
N PHE A 50 -5.77 -11.11 6.68
CA PHE A 50 -6.29 -10.18 5.69
C PHE A 50 -7.57 -10.72 5.03
N GLY A 51 -8.57 -9.85 4.91
CA GLY A 51 -9.87 -10.18 4.35
C GLY A 51 -10.92 -10.51 5.40
N GLU A 52 -10.53 -10.68 6.67
CA GLU A 52 -11.47 -11.01 7.74
C GLU A 52 -12.16 -9.79 8.35
N ASN A 53 -11.53 -8.63 8.25
CA ASN A 53 -12.10 -7.39 8.77
C ASN A 53 -12.88 -6.66 7.69
N LYS A 54 -14.01 -6.05 8.08
CA LYS A 54 -14.73 -5.16 7.18
C LYS A 54 -13.82 -3.98 6.83
N GLY A 55 -13.67 -3.72 5.55
CA GLY A 55 -12.78 -2.66 5.09
C GLY A 55 -11.42 -3.16 4.60
N ASP A 56 -11.11 -4.45 4.76
CA ASP A 56 -9.93 -5.05 4.16
C ASP A 56 -10.17 -5.19 2.65
N LEU A 57 -9.46 -4.40 1.85
CA LEU A 57 -9.57 -4.44 0.39
C LEU A 57 -8.18 -4.50 -0.21
N CYS A 58 -8.01 -5.30 -1.24
CA CYS A 58 -6.75 -5.40 -1.95
C CYS A 58 -6.98 -5.53 -3.44
N LEU A 59 -6.25 -4.73 -4.22
CA LEU A 59 -6.18 -4.85 -5.67
C LEU A 59 -4.77 -5.27 -6.04
N VAL A 60 -4.67 -6.14 -7.03
CA VAL A 60 -3.38 -6.61 -7.54
C VAL A 60 -3.25 -6.28 -9.01
N ALA A 61 -2.02 -6.02 -9.44
CA ALA A 61 -1.67 -5.86 -10.84
C ALA A 61 -1.08 -7.18 -11.33
N GLN A 62 -1.54 -7.64 -12.48
CA GLN A 62 -1.12 -8.92 -13.05
C GLN A 62 -0.58 -8.70 -14.46
N VAL A 63 0.58 -9.27 -14.73
CA VAL A 63 1.18 -9.33 -16.06
C VAL A 63 1.27 -10.80 -16.44
N ALA A 64 0.60 -11.20 -17.53
CA ALA A 64 0.45 -12.62 -17.88
C ALA A 64 -0.12 -13.38 -16.67
N ASP A 65 0.57 -14.38 -16.16
CA ASP A 65 0.10 -15.18 -15.02
C ASP A 65 0.74 -14.76 -13.69
N GLU A 66 1.49 -13.67 -13.68
CA GLU A 66 2.24 -13.24 -12.50
C GLU A 66 1.61 -11.98 -11.86
N ILE A 67 1.41 -12.02 -10.55
CA ILE A 67 1.05 -10.84 -9.77
C ILE A 67 2.34 -10.04 -9.53
N VAL A 68 2.35 -8.79 -10.00
CA VAL A 68 3.56 -7.96 -10.00
C VAL A 68 3.46 -6.74 -9.08
N GLY A 69 2.29 -6.49 -8.52
CA GLY A 69 2.07 -5.39 -7.60
C GLY A 69 0.79 -5.58 -6.82
N ALA A 70 0.71 -4.91 -5.68
CA ALA A 70 -0.48 -4.94 -4.84
C ALA A 70 -0.65 -3.61 -4.10
N VAL A 71 -1.89 -3.18 -3.99
CA VAL A 71 -2.31 -2.10 -3.10
C VAL A 71 -3.34 -2.67 -2.15
N LEU A 72 -3.14 -2.46 -0.87
CA LEU A 72 -4.11 -2.86 0.14
C LEU A 72 -4.52 -1.67 0.98
N VAL A 73 -5.71 -1.75 1.54
CA VAL A 73 -6.20 -0.83 2.55
C VAL A 73 -6.76 -1.64 3.71
N ARG A 74 -6.61 -1.10 4.89
CA ARG A 74 -7.11 -1.72 6.11
C ARG A 74 -7.25 -0.63 7.18
N ILE A 75 -8.27 -0.75 7.99
CA ILE A 75 -8.37 0.08 9.20
C ILE A 75 -7.54 -0.63 10.26
N MET A 76 -6.36 -0.08 10.56
CA MET A 76 -5.37 -0.74 11.39
C MET A 76 -4.61 0.27 12.24
N ASN A 77 -4.05 -0.20 13.33
CA ASN A 77 -3.28 0.64 14.25
C ASN A 77 -1.81 0.72 13.81
N ASP A 78 -1.59 1.35 12.66
CA ASP A 78 -0.25 1.64 12.14
C ASP A 78 0.10 3.11 12.39
N TYR A 79 1.30 3.55 11.97
CA TYR A 79 1.69 4.95 12.14
C TYR A 79 0.77 5.90 11.34
N GLY A 80 0.25 5.46 10.20
CA GLY A 80 -0.68 6.24 9.37
C GLY A 80 -2.11 6.26 9.88
N HIS A 81 -2.40 5.63 11.02
CA HIS A 81 -3.75 5.57 11.57
C HIS A 81 -4.27 6.95 11.96
N ILE A 82 -5.44 7.30 11.45
CA ILE A 82 -6.12 8.56 11.77
C ILE A 82 -7.31 8.30 12.70
N ASP A 83 -8.23 7.44 12.28
CA ASP A 83 -9.42 7.05 13.03
C ASP A 83 -9.95 5.71 12.49
N ASN A 84 -11.03 5.22 13.08
CA ASN A 84 -11.61 3.93 12.69
C ASN A 84 -12.48 3.97 11.44
N GLU A 85 -12.56 5.11 10.78
CA GLU A 85 -13.32 5.28 9.54
C GLU A 85 -12.41 5.63 8.35
N THR A 86 -11.12 5.71 8.57
CA THR A 86 -10.13 6.09 7.56
C THR A 86 -9.20 4.92 7.29
N PRO A 87 -9.37 4.19 6.16
CA PRO A 87 -8.45 3.12 5.81
C PRO A 87 -7.05 3.63 5.53
N SER A 88 -6.04 2.85 5.94
CA SER A 88 -4.64 3.13 5.65
C SER A 88 -4.18 2.31 4.46
N PHE A 89 -3.39 2.93 3.58
CA PHE A 89 -2.84 2.31 2.36
C PHE A 89 -1.46 1.71 2.58
N ALA A 90 -1.22 0.59 1.92
CA ALA A 90 0.13 0.11 1.63
C ALA A 90 0.16 -0.34 0.18
N ILE A 91 1.25 -0.06 -0.53
CA ILE A 91 1.41 -0.40 -1.94
C ILE A 91 2.86 -0.78 -2.21
N SER A 92 3.04 -1.78 -3.05
CA SER A 92 4.35 -2.10 -3.58
C SER A 92 4.26 -2.81 -4.93
N LEU A 93 5.38 -2.80 -5.63
CA LEU A 93 5.55 -3.47 -6.92
C LEU A 93 6.88 -4.22 -6.89
N LEU A 94 6.94 -5.33 -7.61
CA LEU A 94 8.22 -5.97 -7.89
C LEU A 94 9.11 -4.97 -8.64
N LYS A 95 10.41 -4.99 -8.36
CA LYS A 95 11.36 -4.00 -8.89
C LYS A 95 11.31 -3.84 -10.41
N GLU A 96 11.19 -4.96 -11.12
CA GLU A 96 11.19 -4.98 -12.58
C GLU A 96 9.99 -4.28 -13.19
N TYR A 97 8.95 -4.04 -12.39
CA TYR A 97 7.69 -3.45 -12.86
C TYR A 97 7.47 -2.02 -12.35
N ARG A 98 8.47 -1.44 -11.71
CA ARG A 98 8.40 -0.04 -11.24
C ARG A 98 8.66 0.93 -12.39
N ASN A 99 8.12 2.14 -12.26
CA ASN A 99 8.28 3.24 -13.22
C ASN A 99 7.56 3.03 -14.56
N TYR A 100 6.52 2.20 -14.58
CA TYR A 100 5.65 2.00 -15.76
C TYR A 100 4.24 2.54 -15.55
N GLY A 101 3.98 3.25 -14.44
CA GLY A 101 2.67 3.81 -14.13
C GLY A 101 1.69 2.84 -13.46
N ILE A 102 2.10 1.61 -13.21
CA ILE A 102 1.24 0.58 -12.59
C ILE A 102 0.82 1.00 -11.17
N GLY A 103 1.78 1.50 -10.38
CA GLY A 103 1.50 1.96 -9.01
C GLY A 103 0.49 3.10 -8.99
N THR A 104 0.62 4.05 -9.89
CA THR A 104 -0.33 5.16 -10.00
C THR A 104 -1.73 4.65 -10.30
N GLU A 105 -1.85 3.69 -11.20
CA GLU A 105 -3.14 3.13 -11.59
C GLU A 105 -3.76 2.31 -10.45
N LEU A 106 -2.95 1.53 -9.73
CA LEU A 106 -3.40 0.81 -8.54
C LEU A 106 -3.98 1.79 -7.50
N MET A 107 -3.27 2.88 -7.23
CA MET A 107 -3.72 3.90 -6.28
C MET A 107 -5.05 4.52 -6.71
N LYS A 108 -5.15 4.92 -7.98
CA LYS A 108 -6.38 5.54 -8.51
C LYS A 108 -7.58 4.61 -8.40
N GLN A 109 -7.40 3.34 -8.76
CA GLN A 109 -8.50 2.38 -8.72
C GLN A 109 -8.92 2.08 -7.27
N MET A 110 -7.97 1.99 -6.34
CA MET A 110 -8.32 1.78 -4.94
C MET A 110 -9.05 3.01 -4.37
N LEU A 111 -8.61 4.22 -4.69
CA LEU A 111 -9.30 5.43 -4.23
C LEU A 111 -10.73 5.48 -4.75
N MET A 112 -10.94 5.11 -6.01
CA MET A 112 -12.29 5.05 -6.59
C MET A 112 -13.14 3.99 -5.89
N LYS A 113 -12.58 2.82 -5.62
CA LYS A 113 -13.27 1.75 -4.91
C LYS A 113 -13.70 2.19 -3.51
N LEU A 114 -12.82 2.86 -2.77
CA LEU A 114 -13.14 3.38 -1.45
C LEU A 114 -14.24 4.42 -1.48
N LYS A 115 -14.21 5.30 -2.47
CA LYS A 115 -15.26 6.30 -2.65
C LYS A 115 -16.63 5.64 -2.89
N LEU A 116 -16.66 4.62 -3.73
CA LEU A 116 -17.88 3.87 -4.02
C LEU A 116 -18.40 3.10 -2.80
N GLU A 117 -17.50 2.66 -1.93
CA GLU A 117 -17.84 1.98 -0.68
C GLU A 117 -18.31 2.96 0.41
N GLY A 118 -18.23 4.27 0.18
CA GLY A 118 -18.72 5.29 1.09
C GLY A 118 -17.70 5.88 2.04
N TYR A 119 -16.42 5.53 1.91
CA TYR A 119 -15.38 6.14 2.73
C TYR A 119 -15.16 7.59 2.33
N LYS A 120 -14.84 8.44 3.31
CA LYS A 120 -14.67 9.88 3.09
C LYS A 120 -13.24 10.31 2.87
N GLN A 121 -12.30 9.50 3.32
CA GLN A 121 -10.87 9.78 3.19
C GLN A 121 -10.07 8.50 3.41
N ALA A 122 -8.82 8.56 3.00
CA ALA A 122 -7.86 7.48 3.19
C ALA A 122 -6.53 8.09 3.64
N SER A 123 -5.70 7.30 4.32
CA SER A 123 -4.42 7.76 4.82
C SER A 123 -3.29 6.82 4.41
N LEU A 124 -2.06 7.29 4.55
CA LEU A 124 -0.86 6.49 4.44
C LEU A 124 0.27 7.13 5.24
N ALA A 125 1.26 6.32 5.58
CA ALA A 125 2.53 6.80 6.09
C ALA A 125 3.62 6.48 5.07
N VAL A 126 4.56 7.38 4.87
CA VAL A 126 5.63 7.22 3.88
C VAL A 126 6.92 7.86 4.36
N GLN A 127 8.04 7.18 4.12
CA GLN A 127 9.35 7.73 4.40
C GLN A 127 9.58 9.00 3.57
N LYS A 128 10.08 10.08 4.21
CA LYS A 128 10.30 11.36 3.53
C LYS A 128 11.24 11.24 2.32
N MET A 129 12.19 10.33 2.39
CA MET A 129 13.16 10.10 1.32
C MET A 129 12.61 9.23 0.18
N ASN A 130 11.42 8.66 0.35
CA ASN A 130 10.82 7.79 -0.66
C ASN A 130 10.27 8.63 -1.81
N TYR A 131 10.73 8.37 -3.03
CA TYR A 131 10.27 9.08 -4.22
C TYR A 131 8.76 8.89 -4.48
N ALA A 132 8.14 7.87 -3.90
CA ALA A 132 6.70 7.63 -4.04
C ALA A 132 5.84 8.77 -3.49
N VAL A 133 6.39 9.65 -2.64
CA VAL A 133 5.68 10.85 -2.15
C VAL A 133 5.12 11.65 -3.32
N ARG A 134 5.86 11.78 -4.41
CA ARG A 134 5.40 12.50 -5.62
C ARG A 134 4.16 11.85 -6.23
N MET A 135 4.16 10.52 -6.32
CA MET A 135 3.02 9.78 -6.84
C MET A 135 1.80 9.97 -5.95
N TYR A 136 1.97 9.89 -4.64
CA TYR A 136 0.88 10.07 -3.70
C TYR A 136 0.26 11.47 -3.82
N ARG A 137 1.09 12.50 -3.89
CA ARG A 137 0.59 13.87 -4.11
C ARG A 137 -0.17 13.98 -5.42
N LYS A 138 0.34 13.35 -6.47
CA LYS A 138 -0.26 13.41 -7.81
C LYS A 138 -1.66 12.78 -7.84
N VAL A 139 -1.91 11.75 -7.04
CA VAL A 139 -3.22 11.12 -6.98
C VAL A 139 -4.16 11.73 -5.93
N GLY A 140 -3.69 12.76 -5.19
CA GLY A 140 -4.57 13.55 -4.33
C GLY A 140 -4.26 13.51 -2.84
N PHE A 141 -3.19 12.84 -2.42
CA PHE A 141 -2.78 12.85 -1.02
C PHE A 141 -2.05 14.13 -0.65
N GLU A 142 -2.31 14.63 0.55
CA GLU A 142 -1.66 15.80 1.12
C GLU A 142 -1.00 15.45 2.45
N ILE A 143 0.15 16.06 2.74
CA ILE A 143 0.86 15.86 4.00
C ILE A 143 0.07 16.57 5.10
N VAL A 144 -0.29 15.84 6.16
CA VAL A 144 -1.04 16.39 7.30
C VAL A 144 -0.24 16.34 8.61
N ASP A 145 0.77 15.49 8.68
CA ASP A 145 1.62 15.37 9.87
C ASP A 145 2.95 14.75 9.47
N GLU A 146 3.94 14.83 10.37
CA GLU A 146 5.24 14.25 10.14
C GLU A 146 6.00 14.01 11.44
N ASN A 147 6.93 13.06 11.39
CA ASN A 147 7.99 12.93 12.40
C ASN A 147 9.34 13.16 11.70
N ASP A 148 10.44 12.76 12.33
CA ASP A 148 11.78 12.98 11.73
C ASP A 148 11.98 12.22 10.42
N GLU A 149 11.32 11.07 10.24
CA GLU A 149 11.58 10.16 9.13
C GLU A 149 10.40 10.02 8.16
N GLU A 150 9.16 10.25 8.62
CA GLU A 150 7.97 9.92 7.85
C GLU A 150 6.97 11.05 7.76
N TYR A 151 6.22 11.08 6.66
CA TYR A 151 5.01 11.87 6.51
C TYR A 151 3.78 11.00 6.76
N ILE A 152 2.74 11.60 7.34
CA ILE A 152 1.38 11.07 7.28
C ILE A 152 0.64 11.89 6.24
N MET A 153 -0.01 11.21 5.31
CA MET A 153 -0.74 11.86 4.22
C MET A 153 -2.20 11.40 4.21
N ILE A 154 -3.08 12.28 3.80
CA ILE A 154 -4.53 12.01 3.67
C ILE A 154 -4.99 12.41 2.28
N CYS A 155 -5.87 11.58 1.70
CA CYS A 155 -6.59 11.88 0.48
C CYS A 155 -8.09 11.96 0.80
N LYS A 156 -8.72 13.08 0.50
CA LYS A 156 -10.18 13.23 0.59
C LYS A 156 -10.84 12.54 -0.60
N LEU A 157 -11.93 11.85 -0.35
CA LEU A 157 -12.64 11.07 -1.37
C LEU A 157 -13.95 11.71 -1.81
#